data_39ff0c30e329be42238bdb4989d166ef
#
_entry.id   39ff0c30e329be42238bdb4989d166ef
#
_cell.length_a   1.000
_cell.length_b   1.000
_cell.length_c   1.000
_cell.angle_alpha   90.00
_cell.angle_beta   90.00
_cell.angle_gamma   90.00
#
_symmetry.space_group_name_H-M   'P 1'
#
loop_
_entity.id
_entity.type
_entity.pdbx_description
1 polymer ?
#
loop_
_entity_poly.entity_id
_entity_poly.type
_entity_poly.pdbx_seq_one_letter_code
_entity_poly.pdbx_strand_id
1 'polypeptide(L)'
;MEKSSAINMVGTEEFNRCKPYIKAALEYSGGTHDLIDVYEGLHKGTMQLWPAKESCLVTEILKYPRKKVLNIFLGAGDLTEILSMHDDVISWAKEQNCTALSMTGRFGWKKPLSKHGWKPLHSSYVKEI
;
A
#
# COMPACT_ATOMS: atom_id res chain seq x y z
N MET A 1 13.80 -13.79 -12.99
CA MET A 1 13.01 -13.47 -13.01
C MET A 1 12.43 -12.62 -12.34
N GLU A 2 11.93 -12.07 -12.44
CA GLU A 2 11.30 -11.26 -11.91
C GLU A 2 10.34 -11.59 -11.28
N LYS A 3 10.17 -11.68 -10.62
CA LYS A 3 9.35 -12.01 -10.00
C LYS A 3 8.62 -11.21 -9.24
N SER A 4 8.96 -10.22 -8.76
CA SER A 4 8.17 -9.38 -7.89
C SER A 4 7.21 -8.51 -8.67
N SER A 5 6.03 -8.25 -8.08
CA SER A 5 5.05 -7.36 -8.69
C SER A 5 5.30 -5.90 -8.37
N ALA A 6 6.29 -5.59 -7.52
CA ALA A 6 6.58 -4.21 -7.14
C ALA A 6 7.16 -3.44 -8.31
N ILE A 7 6.62 -2.26 -8.55
CA ILE A 7 7.07 -1.40 -9.62
C ILE A 7 7.41 -0.04 -9.03
N ASN A 8 8.64 0.42 -9.28
CA ASN A 8 9.07 1.72 -8.81
C ASN A 8 8.97 2.79 -9.88
N MET A 9 8.79 2.40 -11.12
CA MET A 9 8.75 3.35 -12.21
C MET A 9 7.34 3.84 -12.46
N VAL A 10 7.24 5.10 -12.89
CA VAL A 10 5.99 5.71 -13.26
C VAL A 10 6.07 6.16 -14.71
N GLY A 11 4.96 6.66 -15.23
CA GLY A 11 4.87 7.02 -16.64
C GLY A 11 4.54 5.83 -17.51
N THR A 12 4.13 4.74 -16.89
CA THR A 12 3.81 3.52 -17.59
C THR A 12 2.31 3.38 -17.74
N GLU A 13 1.91 2.42 -18.56
CA GLU A 13 0.49 2.09 -18.70
C GLU A 13 -0.08 1.61 -17.38
N GLU A 14 0.74 0.92 -16.56
CA GLU A 14 0.28 0.41 -15.27
C GLU A 14 -0.10 1.56 -14.33
N PHE A 15 0.73 2.59 -14.25
CA PHE A 15 0.41 3.73 -13.42
C PHE A 15 -0.87 4.42 -13.92
N ASN A 16 -0.97 4.63 -15.23
CA ASN A 16 -2.15 5.28 -15.79
C ASN A 16 -3.41 4.48 -15.54
N ARG A 17 -3.34 3.16 -15.61
CA ARG A 17 -4.47 2.31 -15.34
C ARG A 17 -4.89 2.36 -13.86
N CYS A 18 -3.92 2.51 -12.98
CA CYS A 18 -4.17 2.52 -11.55
C CYS A 18 -4.60 3.89 -11.00
N LYS A 19 -4.40 4.95 -11.78
CA LYS A 19 -4.73 6.30 -11.32
C LYS A 19 -6.12 6.44 -10.68
N PRO A 20 -7.20 5.95 -11.28
CA PRO A 20 -8.52 6.10 -10.66
C PRO A 20 -8.59 5.45 -9.29
N TYR A 21 -7.95 4.30 -9.12
CA TYR A 21 -7.93 3.62 -7.83
C TYR A 21 -7.14 4.40 -6.80
N ILE A 22 -5.99 4.94 -7.22
CA ILE A 22 -5.15 5.73 -6.33
C ILE A 22 -5.89 6.98 -5.88
N LYS A 23 -6.55 7.67 -6.81
CA LYS A 23 -7.29 8.89 -6.47
C LYS A 23 -8.44 8.59 -5.50
N ALA A 24 -9.16 7.49 -5.73
CA ALA A 24 -10.25 7.12 -4.84
C ALA A 24 -9.73 6.82 -3.43
N ALA A 25 -8.61 6.11 -3.33
CA ALA A 25 -8.05 5.78 -2.04
C ALA A 25 -7.51 7.00 -1.30
N LEU A 26 -7.00 7.99 -2.04
CA LEU A 26 -6.46 9.19 -1.42
C LEU A 26 -7.53 10.00 -0.68
N GLU A 27 -8.79 9.82 -1.01
CA GLU A 27 -9.87 10.51 -0.30
C GLU A 27 -9.94 10.08 1.16
N TYR A 28 -9.33 8.94 1.50
CA TYR A 28 -9.30 8.44 2.86
C TYR A 28 -7.96 8.68 3.54
N SER A 29 -7.09 9.48 2.93
CA SER A 29 -5.75 9.73 3.49
C SER A 29 -5.72 10.87 4.52
N GLY A 30 -6.86 11.50 4.75
CA GLY A 30 -6.91 12.62 5.69
C GLY A 30 -6.29 13.89 5.13
N GLY A 31 -6.18 14.00 3.81
CA GLY A 31 -5.64 15.21 3.19
C GLY A 31 -4.13 15.32 3.24
N THR A 32 -3.44 14.23 3.54
CA THR A 32 -1.99 14.28 3.70
C THR A 32 -1.24 14.24 2.38
N HIS A 33 -1.85 13.68 1.34
CA HIS A 33 -1.20 13.47 0.05
C HIS A 33 -2.15 13.71 -1.11
N ASP A 34 -1.59 14.20 -2.21
CA ASP A 34 -2.30 14.28 -3.48
C ASP A 34 -1.69 13.27 -4.45
N LEU A 35 -2.30 13.12 -5.60
CA LEU A 35 -1.82 12.18 -6.62
C LEU A 35 -0.37 12.46 -7.02
N ILE A 36 0.01 13.75 -7.09
CA ILE A 36 1.37 14.10 -7.49
C ILE A 36 2.39 13.60 -6.48
N ASP A 37 2.02 13.57 -5.20
CA ASP A 37 2.93 13.08 -4.16
C ASP A 37 3.19 11.59 -4.31
N VAL A 38 2.16 10.83 -4.67
CA VAL A 38 2.31 9.41 -4.93
C VAL A 38 3.16 9.19 -6.17
N TYR A 39 2.88 9.96 -7.23
CA TYR A 39 3.67 9.89 -8.45
C TYR A 39 5.16 10.12 -8.17
N GLU A 40 5.46 11.16 -7.39
CA GLU A 40 6.85 11.46 -7.04
C GLU A 40 7.48 10.36 -6.20
N GLY A 41 6.73 9.81 -5.25
CA GLY A 41 7.23 8.71 -4.43
C GLY A 41 7.58 7.48 -5.27
N LEU A 42 6.73 7.17 -6.24
CA LEU A 42 6.98 6.05 -7.14
C LEU A 42 8.19 6.32 -8.01
N HIS A 43 8.30 7.54 -8.51
CA HIS A 43 9.41 7.92 -9.36
C HIS A 43 10.76 7.88 -8.62
N LYS A 44 10.76 8.32 -7.37
CA LYS A 44 11.96 8.32 -6.54
C LYS A 44 12.30 6.96 -5.94
N GLY A 45 11.37 6.02 -6.02
CA GLY A 45 11.57 4.70 -5.44
C GLY A 45 11.28 4.60 -3.95
N THR A 46 10.72 5.67 -3.36
CA THR A 46 10.32 5.64 -1.95
C THR A 46 8.96 5.00 -1.75
N MET A 47 8.20 4.84 -2.81
CA MET A 47 6.94 4.12 -2.81
C MET A 47 6.99 3.05 -3.88
N GLN A 48 6.16 2.03 -3.75
CA GLN A 48 6.07 0.93 -4.70
C GLN A 48 4.63 0.77 -5.15
N LEU A 49 4.45 0.50 -6.44
CA LEU A 49 3.13 0.25 -7.01
C LEU A 49 2.97 -1.25 -7.22
N TRP A 50 1.83 -1.78 -6.77
CA TRP A 50 1.47 -3.18 -6.94
C TRP A 50 0.17 -3.23 -7.74
N PRO A 51 0.27 -3.32 -9.06
CA PRO A 51 -0.93 -3.30 -9.89
C PRO A 51 -1.56 -4.68 -10.02
N ALA A 52 -2.88 -4.70 -10.07
CA ALA A 52 -3.63 -5.88 -10.42
C ALA A 52 -4.63 -5.47 -11.49
N LYS A 53 -5.44 -6.39 -11.94
CA LYS A 53 -6.34 -6.12 -13.06
C LYS A 53 -7.35 -5.01 -12.74
N GLU A 54 -7.98 -5.09 -11.58
CA GLU A 54 -9.01 -4.13 -11.18
C GLU A 54 -8.75 -3.57 -9.79
N SER A 55 -7.48 -3.44 -9.44
CA SER A 55 -7.11 -2.95 -8.12
C SER A 55 -5.63 -2.59 -8.11
N CYS A 56 -5.20 -1.94 -7.05
CA CYS A 56 -3.78 -1.71 -6.85
C CYS A 56 -3.51 -1.40 -5.38
N LEU A 57 -2.24 -1.58 -5.03
CA LEU A 57 -1.71 -1.18 -3.72
C LEU A 57 -0.56 -0.22 -3.96
N VAL A 58 -0.37 0.70 -3.02
CA VAL A 58 0.84 1.51 -2.96
C VAL A 58 1.44 1.29 -1.59
N THR A 59 2.71 0.92 -1.55
CA THR A 59 3.40 0.64 -0.29
C THR A 59 4.58 1.57 -0.12
N GLU A 60 5.08 1.64 1.10
CA GLU A 60 6.28 2.39 1.45
C GLU A 60 6.97 1.69 2.60
N ILE A 61 8.28 1.78 2.66
CA ILE A 61 9.05 1.18 3.75
C ILE A 61 9.21 2.23 4.84
N LEU A 62 8.80 1.87 6.06
CA LEU A 62 8.96 2.73 7.23
C LEU A 62 10.05 2.15 8.13
N LYS A 63 11.03 2.97 8.44
CA LYS A 63 12.14 2.57 9.29
C LYS A 63 11.96 3.16 10.68
N TYR A 64 11.74 2.29 11.64
CA TYR A 64 11.65 2.68 13.03
C TYR A 64 12.95 2.29 13.74
N PRO A 65 13.21 2.82 14.93
CA PRO A 65 14.46 2.49 15.62
C PRO A 65 14.67 0.99 15.85
N ARG A 66 13.60 0.23 16.03
CA ARG A 66 13.70 -1.20 16.35
C ARG A 66 13.17 -2.12 15.29
N LYS A 67 12.58 -1.62 14.22
CA LYS A 67 12.07 -2.51 13.19
C LYS A 67 11.82 -1.74 11.90
N LYS A 68 11.80 -2.48 10.83
CA LYS A 68 11.52 -1.98 9.50
C LYS A 68 10.22 -2.63 9.05
N VAL A 69 9.29 -1.81 8.57
CA VAL A 69 7.93 -2.26 8.27
C VAL A 69 7.57 -1.83 6.86
N LEU A 70 6.90 -2.72 6.12
CA LEU A 70 6.32 -2.33 4.84
C LEU A 70 4.90 -1.86 5.11
N ASN A 71 4.65 -0.59 4.90
CA ASN A 71 3.35 0.00 5.14
C ASN A 71 2.55 0.03 3.85
N ILE A 72 1.36 -0.54 3.88
CA ILE A 72 0.43 -0.43 2.77
C ILE A 72 -0.27 0.91 2.93
N PHE A 73 0.23 1.89 2.17
CA PHE A 73 -0.25 3.26 2.27
C PHE A 73 -1.63 3.43 1.64
N LEU A 74 -1.84 2.83 0.46
CA LEU A 74 -3.12 2.90 -0.24
C LEU A 74 -3.46 1.51 -0.78
N GLY A 75 -4.76 1.22 -0.77
CA GLY A 75 -5.27 0.02 -1.42
C GLY A 75 -6.68 0.32 -1.91
N ALA A 76 -6.95 -0.01 -3.16
CA ALA A 76 -8.26 0.25 -3.74
C ALA A 76 -8.57 -0.76 -4.83
N GLY A 77 -9.85 -1.01 -5.02
CA GLY A 77 -10.34 -1.94 -6.03
C GLY A 77 -10.91 -3.19 -5.41
N ASP A 78 -10.75 -4.30 -6.11
CA ASP A 78 -11.31 -5.58 -5.71
C ASP A 78 -10.52 -6.19 -4.55
N LEU A 79 -11.16 -6.37 -3.41
CA LEU A 79 -10.52 -6.91 -2.22
C LEU A 79 -9.94 -8.30 -2.46
N THR A 80 -10.63 -9.14 -3.24
CA THR A 80 -10.14 -10.47 -3.53
C THR A 80 -8.80 -10.43 -4.27
N GLU A 81 -8.67 -9.52 -5.23
CA GLU A 81 -7.40 -9.32 -5.93
C GLU A 81 -6.33 -8.81 -5.00
N ILE A 82 -6.69 -7.86 -4.15
CA ILE A 82 -5.74 -7.29 -3.18
C ILE A 82 -5.20 -8.39 -2.27
N LEU A 83 -6.09 -9.24 -1.76
CA LEU A 83 -5.67 -10.32 -0.90
C LEU A 83 -4.83 -11.36 -1.65
N SER A 84 -5.07 -11.54 -2.94
CA SER A 84 -4.29 -12.47 -3.72
C SER A 84 -2.84 -12.01 -3.94
N MET A 85 -2.57 -10.73 -3.79
CA MET A 85 -1.21 -10.19 -3.88
C MET A 85 -0.42 -10.31 -2.59
N HIS A 86 -1.09 -10.75 -1.51
CA HIS A 86 -0.53 -10.75 -0.17
C HIS A 86 0.82 -11.48 -0.08
N ASP A 87 0.90 -12.67 -0.68
CA ASP A 87 2.13 -13.45 -0.60
C ASP A 87 3.29 -12.77 -1.33
N ASP A 88 3.01 -12.15 -2.47
CA ASP A 88 4.04 -11.43 -3.22
C ASP A 88 4.54 -10.23 -2.43
N VAL A 89 3.61 -9.51 -1.79
CA VAL A 89 3.97 -8.34 -0.98
C VAL A 89 4.84 -8.77 0.19
N ILE A 90 4.45 -9.85 0.87
CA ILE A 90 5.24 -10.37 2.00
C ILE A 90 6.63 -10.81 1.54
N SER A 91 6.69 -11.50 0.41
CA SER A 91 7.96 -11.98 -0.11
C SER A 91 8.91 -10.83 -0.39
N TRP A 92 8.42 -9.79 -1.04
CA TRP A 92 9.23 -8.62 -1.33
C TRP A 92 9.65 -7.90 -0.05
N ALA A 93 8.73 -7.79 0.91
CA ALA A 93 9.04 -7.15 2.19
C ALA A 93 10.19 -7.86 2.89
N LYS A 94 10.19 -9.19 2.87
CA LYS A 94 11.27 -9.96 3.46
C LYS A 94 12.59 -9.71 2.75
N GLU A 95 12.58 -9.60 1.44
CA GLU A 95 13.79 -9.28 0.68
C GLU A 95 14.35 -7.92 1.07
N GLN A 96 13.48 -7.01 1.49
CA GLN A 96 13.90 -5.68 1.93
C GLN A 96 14.21 -5.62 3.43
N ASN A 97 14.24 -6.78 4.09
CA ASN A 97 14.52 -6.89 5.52
C ASN A 97 13.44 -6.28 6.41
N CYS A 98 12.21 -6.22 5.91
CA CYS A 98 11.08 -5.83 6.73
C CYS A 98 10.64 -7.02 7.57
N THR A 99 10.21 -6.75 8.79
CA THR A 99 9.77 -7.79 9.71
C THR A 99 8.26 -7.79 9.93
N ALA A 100 7.55 -6.83 9.35
CA ALA A 100 6.09 -6.75 9.47
C ALA A 100 5.52 -5.93 8.33
N LEU A 101 4.24 -6.13 8.10
CA LEU A 101 3.43 -5.27 7.26
C LEU A 101 2.55 -4.45 8.18
N SER A 102 2.19 -3.24 7.75
CA SER A 102 1.24 -2.42 8.48
C SER A 102 0.32 -1.73 7.50
N MET A 103 -0.83 -1.28 7.99
CA MET A 103 -1.73 -0.48 7.18
C MET A 103 -2.70 0.26 8.08
N THR A 104 -3.21 1.38 7.57
CA THR A 104 -4.32 2.07 8.19
C THR A 104 -5.51 1.82 7.27
N GLY A 105 -6.44 1.03 7.74
CA GLY A 105 -7.57 0.62 6.92
C GLY A 105 -8.87 1.24 7.37
N ARG A 106 -9.85 1.23 6.46
CA ARG A 106 -11.21 1.64 6.82
C ARG A 106 -11.82 0.57 7.72
N PHE A 107 -12.83 0.96 8.49
CA PHE A 107 -13.46 0.04 9.44
C PHE A 107 -13.93 -1.26 8.79
N GLY A 108 -14.44 -1.20 7.57
CA GLY A 108 -14.94 -2.40 6.91
C GLY A 108 -13.87 -3.44 6.58
N TRP A 109 -12.59 -3.08 6.66
CA TRP A 109 -11.49 -4.00 6.35
C TRP A 109 -11.09 -4.86 7.55
N LYS A 110 -11.49 -4.49 8.75
CA LYS A 110 -11.07 -5.18 9.96
C LYS A 110 -11.40 -6.67 9.93
N LYS A 111 -12.63 -7.01 9.58
CA LYS A 111 -13.07 -8.39 9.61
C LYS A 111 -12.39 -9.26 8.55
N PRO A 112 -12.34 -8.85 7.26
CA PRO A 112 -11.61 -9.64 6.28
C PRO A 112 -10.13 -9.79 6.61
N LEU A 113 -9.50 -8.73 7.11
CA LEU A 113 -8.07 -8.78 7.40
C LEU A 113 -7.75 -9.73 8.54
N SER A 114 -8.62 -9.80 9.55
CA SER A 114 -8.35 -10.67 10.69
C SER A 114 -8.25 -12.13 10.28
N LYS A 115 -8.90 -12.52 9.20
CA LYS A 115 -8.84 -13.89 8.69
C LYS A 115 -7.49 -14.22 8.06
N HIS A 116 -6.69 -13.20 7.78
CA HIS A 116 -5.38 -13.37 7.15
C HIS A 116 -4.23 -13.01 8.07
N GLY A 117 -4.47 -13.07 9.38
CA GLY A 117 -3.41 -12.88 10.36
C GLY A 117 -3.15 -11.43 10.74
N TRP A 118 -3.96 -10.50 10.27
CA TRP A 118 -3.82 -9.12 10.65
C TRP A 118 -4.48 -8.85 12.00
N LYS A 119 -3.81 -8.08 12.84
CA LYS A 119 -4.30 -7.73 14.18
C LYS A 119 -4.36 -6.24 14.32
N PRO A 120 -5.44 -5.71 14.93
CA PRO A 120 -5.48 -4.27 15.20
C PRO A 120 -4.40 -3.91 16.21
N LEU A 121 -3.71 -2.80 15.94
CA LEU A 121 -2.63 -2.35 16.80
C LEU A 121 -3.06 -1.19 17.68
N HIS A 122 -3.71 -0.21 17.09
CA HIS A 122 -4.19 0.97 17.79
C HIS A 122 -5.15 1.72 16.87
N SER A 123 -5.79 2.75 17.39
CA SER A 123 -6.61 3.63 16.58
C SER A 123 -5.90 4.98 16.45
N SER A 124 -6.09 5.63 15.32
CA SER A 124 -5.56 6.96 15.09
C SER A 124 -6.70 7.97 15.17
N TYR A 125 -6.43 9.12 15.74
CA TYR A 125 -7.43 10.18 15.89
C TYR A 125 -6.84 11.46 15.34
N VAL A 126 -7.69 12.26 14.68
CA VAL A 126 -7.27 13.54 14.11
C VAL A 126 -8.17 14.65 14.64
N LYS A 127 -7.58 15.76 15.00
CA LYS A 127 -8.31 16.97 15.35
C LYS A 127 -7.69 18.11 14.55
N GLU A 128 -8.49 18.69 13.67
CA GLU A 128 -8.00 19.84 12.90
C GLU A 128 -7.88 21.05 13.81
N ILE A 129 -6.86 21.85 13.57
CA ILE A 129 -6.60 23.04 14.39
C ILE A 129 -6.48 24.29 13.55
#